data_5cb888a2c3d3aba42c2faf9078569f6c
#
_entry.id   5cb888a2c3d3aba42c2faf9078569f6c
#
_cell.length_a   1.000
_cell.length_b   1.000
_cell.length_c   1.000
_cell.angle_alpha   90.00
_cell.angle_beta   90.00
_cell.angle_gamma   90.00
#
_symmetry.space_group_name_H-M   'P 1'
#
loop_
_entity.id
_entity.type
_entity.pdbx_description
1 polymer ?
#
loop_
_entity_poly.entity_id
_entity_poly.type
_entity_poly.pdbx_seq_one_letter_code
_entity_poly.pdbx_strand_id
1 'polypeptide(L)'
;MKEQAWTRQEYESWDEAFRGLAPIIRQQSVRVADYTRALFVVASKKGFGKDIKGGADRMRGAYADLAFKCGVYHQLGKALVPHEYQIWQNDFTDEEKEVYKKYTTDGRLLIASLQIKSERVREKRRGTMGEIPTDNIPFLMIRESCEQHMERYDGSGYPNGLKDKTISPIAQIVGLAKELDRLASETKSETPFEFAINSLREGKGTKWSEQLISVLDAAEAECYNIYNKYISYTRTLPKTISLVDKKPGRKMGLHYRPMVSDSDGTVKMYEAIPWFGGILEQPDETETLDDLRDLFKRTSLVEPISWYLLYEATDTLLRMKNCKIETEGILLHMMPEFYSLDTQLQKFNQLFIDQPVDKEKLFLTISVDTVKNANKTTLKLINRYARNGIRLVLDGYRPGDIDLDLLRELEITCIRPHPDTYLNGDMAGFIHSMKATGFTFFGKDADDADVLAWLVACEFNCSSGTMTGSLVDEDGLIYDSLARESNVG
;
A
#
# COMPACT_ATOMS: atom_id res chain seq x y z
N MET A 1 -36.53 -7.94 -10.52
CA MET A 1 -35.74 -6.68 -10.58
C MET A 1 -35.38 -6.39 -12.03
N LYS A 2 -35.55 -5.14 -12.50
CA LYS A 2 -35.10 -4.76 -13.85
C LYS A 2 -33.61 -5.06 -13.97
N GLU A 3 -33.18 -5.73 -15.03
CA GLU A 3 -31.79 -5.72 -15.47
C GLU A 3 -31.35 -4.26 -15.52
N GLN A 4 -30.74 -3.77 -14.46
CA GLN A 4 -29.95 -2.58 -14.52
C GLN A 4 -28.75 -3.00 -15.35
N ALA A 5 -28.76 -2.62 -16.63
CA ALA A 5 -27.60 -2.71 -17.48
C ALA A 5 -26.50 -1.90 -16.80
N TRP A 6 -25.63 -2.60 -16.06
CA TRP A 6 -24.43 -1.99 -15.51
C TRP A 6 -23.62 -1.49 -16.71
N THR A 7 -23.43 -0.20 -16.79
CA THR A 7 -22.54 0.39 -17.78
C THR A 7 -21.19 -0.28 -17.56
N ARG A 8 -20.75 -1.15 -18.48
CA ARG A 8 -19.45 -1.77 -18.44
C ARG A 8 -18.42 -0.66 -18.43
N GLN A 9 -17.72 -0.51 -17.32
CA GLN A 9 -16.64 0.42 -17.20
C GLN A 9 -15.50 -0.07 -18.10
N GLU A 10 -15.03 0.79 -19.00
CA GLU A 10 -13.87 0.49 -19.84
C GLU A 10 -12.63 1.01 -19.14
N TYR A 11 -11.58 0.21 -19.14
CA TYR A 11 -10.29 0.56 -18.56
C TYR A 11 -9.22 0.63 -19.64
N GLU A 12 -8.39 1.67 -19.58
CA GLU A 12 -7.30 1.87 -20.53
C GLU A 12 -5.97 1.26 -20.04
N SER A 13 -5.80 1.05 -18.76
CA SER A 13 -4.58 0.51 -18.17
C SER A 13 -4.85 -0.50 -17.07
N TRP A 14 -3.83 -1.31 -16.77
CA TRP A 14 -3.82 -2.24 -15.63
C TRP A 14 -4.04 -1.53 -14.29
N ASP A 15 -3.41 -0.39 -14.14
CA ASP A 15 -3.42 0.39 -12.93
C ASP A 15 -4.80 1.02 -12.70
N GLU A 16 -5.42 1.54 -13.75
CA GLU A 16 -6.80 2.04 -13.70
C GLU A 16 -7.80 0.95 -13.33
N ALA A 17 -7.69 -0.24 -13.95
CA ALA A 17 -8.56 -1.37 -13.63
C ALA A 17 -8.33 -1.86 -12.18
N PHE A 18 -7.10 -1.86 -11.71
CA PHE A 18 -6.79 -2.24 -10.33
C PHE A 18 -7.36 -1.25 -9.31
N ARG A 19 -7.35 0.07 -9.62
CA ARG A 19 -8.01 1.10 -8.81
C ARG A 19 -9.53 0.96 -8.78
N GLY A 20 -10.15 0.42 -9.82
CA GLY A 20 -11.57 0.09 -9.84
C GLY A 20 -11.98 -1.00 -8.83
N LEU A 21 -11.04 -1.66 -8.18
CA LEU A 21 -11.30 -2.59 -7.10
C LEU A 21 -11.50 -1.85 -5.77
N ALA A 22 -12.41 -2.32 -4.93
CA ALA A 22 -12.54 -1.83 -3.56
C ALA A 22 -11.21 -1.97 -2.80
N PRO A 23 -10.84 -1.03 -1.90
CA PRO A 23 -9.56 -1.03 -1.20
C PRO A 23 -9.21 -2.37 -0.52
N ILE A 24 -10.18 -2.99 0.14
CA ILE A 24 -10.01 -4.30 0.78
C ILE A 24 -9.66 -5.41 -0.22
N ILE A 25 -10.18 -5.33 -1.44
CA ILE A 25 -9.90 -6.30 -2.51
C ILE A 25 -8.48 -6.07 -3.05
N ARG A 26 -8.04 -4.82 -3.20
CA ARG A 26 -6.67 -4.49 -3.61
C ARG A 26 -5.65 -5.02 -2.60
N GLN A 27 -5.87 -4.74 -1.31
CA GLN A 27 -5.00 -5.25 -0.23
C GLN A 27 -4.94 -6.78 -0.22
N GLN A 28 -6.09 -7.45 -0.35
CA GLN A 28 -6.14 -8.89 -0.47
C GLN A 28 -5.33 -9.39 -1.67
N SER A 29 -5.49 -8.75 -2.83
CA SER A 29 -4.79 -9.14 -4.06
C SER A 29 -3.27 -9.07 -3.91
N VAL A 30 -2.75 -8.07 -3.20
CA VAL A 30 -1.30 -7.95 -2.93
C VAL A 30 -0.82 -9.07 -2.00
N ARG A 31 -1.54 -9.37 -0.91
CA ARG A 31 -1.19 -10.49 -0.01
C ARG A 31 -1.21 -11.83 -0.74
N VAL A 32 -2.26 -12.07 -1.52
CA VAL A 32 -2.38 -13.28 -2.37
C VAL A 32 -1.23 -13.37 -3.37
N ALA A 33 -0.75 -12.24 -3.90
CA ALA A 33 0.38 -12.22 -4.82
C ALA A 33 1.69 -12.69 -4.15
N ASP A 34 1.97 -12.25 -2.93
CA ASP A 34 3.15 -12.71 -2.18
C ASP A 34 3.07 -14.21 -1.87
N TYR A 35 1.92 -14.71 -1.39
CA TYR A 35 1.71 -16.15 -1.21
C TYR A 35 1.85 -16.93 -2.53
N THR A 36 1.29 -16.40 -3.61
CA THR A 36 1.39 -17.04 -4.94
C THR A 36 2.84 -17.17 -5.38
N ARG A 37 3.65 -16.12 -5.21
CA ARG A 37 5.07 -16.13 -5.55
C ARG A 37 5.84 -17.17 -4.73
N ALA A 38 5.64 -17.19 -3.42
CA ALA A 38 6.31 -18.14 -2.52
C ALA A 38 5.96 -19.59 -2.88
N LEU A 39 4.67 -19.90 -3.03
CA LEU A 39 4.18 -21.20 -3.44
C LEU A 39 4.72 -21.60 -4.83
N PHE A 40 4.74 -20.68 -5.79
CA PHE A 40 5.22 -20.91 -7.14
C PHE A 40 6.70 -21.31 -7.19
N VAL A 41 7.55 -20.62 -6.39
CA VAL A 41 8.98 -20.95 -6.31
C VAL A 41 9.20 -22.38 -5.82
N VAL A 42 8.46 -22.81 -4.81
CA VAL A 42 8.51 -24.20 -4.30
C VAL A 42 7.91 -25.18 -5.32
N ALA A 43 6.77 -24.84 -5.92
CA ALA A 43 6.10 -25.65 -6.92
C ALA A 43 6.99 -25.95 -8.13
N SER A 44 7.70 -24.92 -8.64
CA SER A 44 8.62 -25.07 -9.75
C SER A 44 9.78 -26.03 -9.44
N LYS A 45 10.34 -25.95 -8.23
CA LYS A 45 11.41 -26.84 -7.76
C LYS A 45 10.92 -28.29 -7.59
N LYS A 46 9.70 -28.48 -7.06
CA LYS A 46 9.08 -29.81 -6.88
C LYS A 46 8.56 -30.42 -8.19
N GLY A 47 8.54 -29.65 -9.28
CA GLY A 47 8.02 -30.12 -10.57
C GLY A 47 6.48 -30.22 -10.61
N PHE A 48 5.78 -29.46 -9.76
CA PHE A 48 4.32 -29.37 -9.78
C PHE A 48 3.82 -28.95 -11.17
N GLY A 49 2.77 -29.61 -11.63
CA GLY A 49 2.11 -29.27 -12.88
C GLY A 49 2.87 -29.61 -14.17
N LYS A 50 4.06 -30.25 -14.10
CA LYS A 50 4.82 -30.65 -15.29
C LYS A 50 4.07 -31.66 -16.19
N ASP A 51 3.18 -32.42 -15.59
CA ASP A 51 2.32 -33.43 -16.25
C ASP A 51 1.01 -32.81 -16.81
N ILE A 52 0.79 -31.52 -16.60
CA ILE A 52 -0.31 -30.77 -17.17
C ILE A 52 0.13 -30.20 -18.53
N LYS A 53 -0.78 -30.21 -19.52
CA LYS A 53 -0.50 -29.75 -20.89
C LYS A 53 0.09 -28.32 -20.86
N GLY A 54 1.32 -28.16 -21.36
CA GLY A 54 2.07 -26.89 -21.35
C GLY A 54 2.56 -26.46 -19.96
N GLY A 55 2.38 -27.27 -18.91
CA GLY A 55 2.75 -26.93 -17.54
C GLY A 55 4.25 -26.88 -17.33
N ALA A 56 5.02 -27.75 -17.96
CA ALA A 56 6.48 -27.74 -17.85
C ALA A 56 7.10 -26.39 -18.26
N ASP A 57 6.56 -25.76 -19.30
CA ASP A 57 7.02 -24.45 -19.77
C ASP A 57 6.53 -23.29 -18.90
N ARG A 58 5.33 -23.39 -18.33
CA ARG A 58 4.72 -22.36 -17.49
C ARG A 58 5.29 -22.36 -16.06
N MET A 59 5.72 -23.51 -15.56
CA MET A 59 6.21 -23.69 -14.19
C MET A 59 7.74 -23.53 -14.06
N ARG A 60 8.37 -22.70 -14.90
CA ARG A 60 9.79 -22.37 -14.79
C ARG A 60 10.02 -21.35 -13.68
N GLY A 61 11.05 -21.54 -12.86
CA GLY A 61 11.39 -20.63 -11.76
C GLY A 61 11.60 -19.16 -12.19
N ALA A 62 12.03 -18.95 -13.46
CA ALA A 62 12.15 -17.62 -14.05
C ALA A 62 10.83 -16.82 -14.12
N TYR A 63 9.68 -17.48 -13.95
CA TYR A 63 8.36 -16.83 -13.95
C TYR A 63 7.84 -16.49 -12.55
N ALA A 64 8.68 -16.47 -11.52
CA ALA A 64 8.25 -16.12 -10.16
C ALA A 64 7.62 -14.72 -10.07
N ASP A 65 8.18 -13.73 -10.78
CA ASP A 65 7.62 -12.38 -10.83
C ASP A 65 6.31 -12.31 -11.65
N LEU A 66 6.19 -13.18 -12.66
CA LEU A 66 4.93 -13.33 -13.39
C LEU A 66 3.86 -14.00 -12.51
N ALA A 67 4.23 -14.97 -11.69
CA ALA A 67 3.33 -15.58 -10.72
C ALA A 67 2.83 -14.56 -9.69
N PHE A 68 3.68 -13.65 -9.23
CA PHE A 68 3.25 -12.51 -8.41
C PHE A 68 2.16 -11.70 -9.12
N LYS A 69 2.36 -11.33 -10.40
CA LYS A 69 1.34 -10.60 -11.18
C LYS A 69 0.05 -11.41 -11.34
N CYS A 70 0.13 -12.73 -11.49
CA CYS A 70 -1.05 -13.60 -11.50
C CYS A 70 -1.85 -13.47 -10.20
N GLY A 71 -1.16 -13.42 -9.06
CA GLY A 71 -1.77 -13.16 -7.76
C GLY A 71 -2.37 -11.76 -7.63
N VAL A 72 -1.70 -10.70 -8.12
CA VAL A 72 -2.24 -9.33 -8.09
C VAL A 72 -3.55 -9.24 -8.89
N TYR A 73 -3.60 -9.83 -10.07
CA TYR A 73 -4.70 -9.61 -11.02
C TYR A 73 -5.77 -10.72 -11.02
N HIS A 74 -5.68 -11.72 -10.10
CA HIS A 74 -6.60 -12.87 -10.11
C HIS A 74 -8.08 -12.52 -9.96
N GLN A 75 -8.42 -11.41 -9.35
CA GLN A 75 -9.80 -10.96 -9.20
C GLN A 75 -10.08 -9.60 -9.84
N LEU A 76 -9.27 -9.21 -10.87
CA LEU A 76 -9.39 -7.93 -11.55
C LEU A 76 -10.78 -7.71 -12.18
N GLY A 77 -11.48 -8.78 -12.56
CA GLY A 77 -12.84 -8.68 -13.09
C GLY A 77 -13.87 -8.11 -12.12
N LYS A 78 -13.57 -8.09 -10.82
CA LYS A 78 -14.41 -7.40 -9.84
C LYS A 78 -14.48 -5.88 -10.07
N ALA A 79 -13.50 -5.30 -10.75
CA ALA A 79 -13.55 -3.89 -11.15
C ALA A 79 -14.71 -3.58 -12.12
N LEU A 80 -15.25 -4.60 -12.78
CA LEU A 80 -16.40 -4.46 -13.69
C LEU A 80 -17.75 -4.47 -12.97
N VAL A 81 -17.77 -4.67 -11.66
CA VAL A 81 -18.99 -4.68 -10.85
C VAL A 81 -18.97 -3.51 -9.84
N PRO A 82 -20.14 -2.96 -9.46
CA PRO A 82 -20.22 -1.92 -8.44
C PRO A 82 -19.55 -2.36 -7.12
N HIS A 83 -19.01 -1.40 -6.37
CA HIS A 83 -18.22 -1.68 -5.17
C HIS A 83 -18.96 -2.52 -4.13
N GLU A 84 -20.27 -2.31 -3.97
CA GLU A 84 -21.14 -3.05 -3.05
C GLU A 84 -21.25 -4.54 -3.38
N TYR A 85 -21.03 -4.93 -4.64
CA TYR A 85 -21.07 -6.31 -5.12
C TYR A 85 -19.66 -6.93 -5.29
N GLN A 86 -18.58 -6.19 -5.06
CA GLN A 86 -17.23 -6.73 -5.18
C GLN A 86 -16.87 -7.69 -4.04
N ILE A 87 -17.57 -7.59 -2.91
CA ILE A 87 -17.37 -8.42 -1.72
C ILE A 87 -18.54 -9.40 -1.63
N TRP A 88 -18.21 -10.70 -1.46
CA TRP A 88 -19.22 -11.72 -1.23
C TRP A 88 -20.01 -11.44 0.04
N GLN A 89 -21.34 -11.49 -0.06
CA GLN A 89 -22.25 -11.39 1.07
C GLN A 89 -23.04 -12.70 1.21
N ASN A 90 -23.24 -13.14 2.45
CA ASN A 90 -23.92 -14.42 2.72
C ASN A 90 -25.40 -14.40 2.39
N ASP A 91 -26.01 -13.25 2.29
CA ASP A 91 -27.41 -12.98 1.98
C ASP A 91 -27.68 -12.74 0.49
N PHE A 92 -26.67 -12.90 -0.38
CA PHE A 92 -26.88 -12.87 -1.81
C PHE A 92 -27.91 -13.90 -2.24
N THR A 93 -28.87 -13.49 -3.05
CA THR A 93 -29.78 -14.40 -3.75
C THR A 93 -28.99 -15.32 -4.71
N ASP A 94 -29.61 -16.38 -5.19
CA ASP A 94 -28.93 -17.30 -6.12
C ASP A 94 -28.61 -16.60 -7.46
N GLU A 95 -29.47 -15.68 -7.91
CA GLU A 95 -29.21 -14.84 -9.08
C GLU A 95 -28.00 -13.91 -8.85
N GLU A 96 -27.90 -13.27 -7.68
CA GLU A 96 -26.76 -12.41 -7.33
C GLU A 96 -25.45 -13.21 -7.22
N LYS A 97 -25.50 -14.43 -6.69
CA LYS A 97 -24.36 -15.34 -6.66
C LYS A 97 -23.87 -15.67 -8.08
N GLU A 98 -24.78 -15.95 -9.00
CA GLU A 98 -24.41 -16.25 -10.40
C GLU A 98 -23.84 -14.99 -11.09
N VAL A 99 -24.38 -13.81 -10.84
CA VAL A 99 -23.82 -12.56 -11.34
C VAL A 99 -22.42 -12.31 -10.74
N TYR A 100 -22.26 -12.51 -9.44
CA TYR A 100 -20.96 -12.36 -8.78
C TYR A 100 -19.90 -13.29 -9.39
N LYS A 101 -20.20 -14.57 -9.63
CA LYS A 101 -19.25 -15.55 -10.19
C LYS A 101 -18.69 -15.13 -11.56
N LYS A 102 -19.43 -14.32 -12.33
CA LYS A 102 -19.00 -13.85 -13.66
C LYS A 102 -17.73 -12.99 -13.63
N TYR A 103 -17.33 -12.45 -12.45
CA TYR A 103 -16.08 -11.69 -12.37
C TYR A 103 -14.85 -12.47 -12.85
N THR A 104 -14.86 -13.78 -12.78
CA THR A 104 -13.76 -14.64 -13.27
C THR A 104 -13.69 -14.64 -14.80
N THR A 105 -14.82 -14.85 -15.47
CA THR A 105 -14.90 -14.85 -16.95
C THR A 105 -14.77 -13.46 -17.54
N ASP A 106 -15.45 -12.47 -16.97
CA ASP A 106 -15.35 -11.07 -17.40
C ASP A 106 -13.94 -10.51 -17.15
N GLY A 107 -13.32 -10.90 -16.03
CA GLY A 107 -11.94 -10.56 -15.71
C GLY A 107 -10.93 -11.12 -16.72
N ARG A 108 -11.13 -12.36 -17.19
CA ARG A 108 -10.32 -12.91 -18.29
C ARG A 108 -10.41 -12.05 -19.54
N LEU A 109 -11.59 -11.57 -19.91
CA LEU A 109 -11.80 -10.71 -21.08
C LEU A 109 -11.16 -9.33 -20.88
N LEU A 110 -11.33 -8.73 -19.69
CA LEU A 110 -10.68 -7.47 -19.32
C LEU A 110 -9.15 -7.58 -19.42
N ILE A 111 -8.57 -8.64 -18.82
CA ILE A 111 -7.14 -8.89 -18.87
C ILE A 111 -6.66 -9.05 -20.33
N ALA A 112 -7.37 -9.77 -21.18
CA ALA A 112 -7.03 -9.91 -22.59
C ALA A 112 -7.00 -8.54 -23.30
N SER A 113 -7.99 -7.68 -23.05
CA SER A 113 -8.04 -6.32 -23.60
C SER A 113 -6.86 -5.48 -23.14
N LEU A 114 -6.56 -5.45 -21.84
CA LEU A 114 -5.45 -4.69 -21.27
C LEU A 114 -4.07 -5.16 -21.77
N GLN A 115 -3.90 -6.48 -21.95
CA GLN A 115 -2.68 -7.04 -22.52
C GLN A 115 -2.47 -6.53 -23.96
N ILE A 116 -3.52 -6.56 -24.79
CA ILE A 116 -3.46 -6.07 -26.16
C ILE A 116 -3.16 -4.55 -26.21
N LYS A 117 -3.85 -3.76 -25.37
CA LYS A 117 -3.61 -2.32 -25.27
C LYS A 117 -2.15 -2.02 -24.88
N SER A 118 -1.62 -2.74 -23.87
CA SER A 118 -0.24 -2.58 -23.41
C SER A 118 0.80 -2.91 -24.50
N GLU A 119 0.59 -3.99 -25.25
CA GLU A 119 1.52 -4.37 -26.34
C GLU A 119 1.45 -3.37 -27.49
N ARG A 120 0.27 -2.86 -27.85
CA ARG A 120 0.15 -1.81 -28.89
C ARG A 120 0.91 -0.55 -28.53
N VAL A 121 0.88 -0.13 -27.25
CA VAL A 121 1.67 1.01 -26.79
C VAL A 121 3.17 0.73 -26.92
N ARG A 122 3.63 -0.48 -26.60
CA ARG A 122 5.03 -0.89 -26.75
C ARG A 122 5.47 -0.93 -28.21
N GLU A 123 4.64 -1.49 -29.09
CA GLU A 123 4.92 -1.53 -30.53
C GLU A 123 5.01 -0.14 -31.14
N LYS A 124 4.08 0.76 -30.76
CA LYS A 124 4.12 2.16 -31.21
C LYS A 124 5.42 2.85 -30.78
N ARG A 125 5.88 2.61 -29.54
CA ARG A 125 7.16 3.17 -29.05
C ARG A 125 8.38 2.60 -29.76
N ARG A 126 8.31 1.34 -30.23
CA ARG A 126 9.40 0.68 -30.98
C ARG A 126 9.36 0.96 -32.49
N GLY A 127 8.32 1.62 -32.96
CA GLY A 127 8.11 1.84 -34.42
C GLY A 127 7.76 0.56 -35.17
N THR A 128 7.31 -0.49 -34.47
CA THR A 128 6.88 -1.75 -35.08
C THR A 128 5.36 -1.86 -35.01
N MET A 129 4.75 -2.30 -36.11
CA MET A 129 3.30 -2.59 -36.14
C MET A 129 3.12 -4.00 -36.68
N GLY A 130 2.71 -4.93 -35.82
CA GLY A 130 2.52 -6.33 -36.15
C GLY A 130 1.31 -6.96 -35.48
N GLU A 131 1.09 -8.24 -35.69
CA GLU A 131 0.11 -9.03 -34.93
C GLU A 131 0.62 -9.24 -33.51
N ILE A 132 -0.23 -8.96 -32.51
CA ILE A 132 0.09 -9.16 -31.10
C ILE A 132 -0.12 -10.64 -30.77
N PRO A 133 0.94 -11.40 -30.41
CA PRO A 133 0.79 -12.79 -30.02
C PRO A 133 0.05 -12.89 -28.68
N THR A 134 -1.19 -13.38 -28.72
CA THR A 134 -2.07 -13.48 -27.54
C THR A 134 -1.99 -14.84 -26.85
N ASP A 135 -1.21 -15.76 -27.35
CA ASP A 135 -1.03 -17.13 -26.89
C ASP A 135 0.32 -17.40 -26.21
N ASN A 136 1.14 -16.34 -26.01
CA ASN A 136 2.39 -16.49 -25.29
C ASN A 136 2.16 -16.80 -23.80
N ILE A 137 3.15 -17.43 -23.16
CA ILE A 137 3.07 -17.89 -21.77
C ILE A 137 2.64 -16.79 -20.78
N PRO A 138 3.21 -15.56 -20.79
CA PRO A 138 2.77 -14.50 -19.89
C PRO A 138 1.30 -14.12 -20.05
N PHE A 139 0.80 -14.04 -21.28
CA PHE A 139 -0.61 -13.75 -21.55
C PHE A 139 -1.53 -14.84 -21.01
N LEU A 140 -1.15 -16.09 -21.28
CA LEU A 140 -1.95 -17.25 -20.84
C LEU A 140 -1.98 -17.35 -19.33
N MET A 141 -0.85 -17.25 -18.63
CA MET A 141 -0.79 -17.44 -17.18
C MET A 141 -1.67 -16.42 -16.41
N ILE A 142 -1.63 -15.13 -16.77
CA ILE A 142 -2.44 -14.11 -16.08
C ILE A 142 -3.94 -14.35 -16.36
N ARG A 143 -4.32 -14.66 -17.59
CA ARG A 143 -5.73 -14.92 -17.94
C ARG A 143 -6.28 -16.16 -17.26
N GLU A 144 -5.52 -17.25 -17.26
CA GLU A 144 -5.90 -18.51 -16.62
C GLU A 144 -6.00 -18.37 -15.10
N SER A 145 -5.09 -17.61 -14.49
CA SER A 145 -5.18 -17.34 -13.04
C SER A 145 -6.45 -16.58 -12.68
N CYS A 146 -6.85 -15.59 -13.47
CA CYS A 146 -8.08 -14.86 -13.24
C CYS A 146 -9.33 -15.74 -13.45
N GLU A 147 -9.40 -16.49 -14.55
CA GLU A 147 -10.56 -17.31 -14.90
C GLU A 147 -10.73 -18.49 -13.96
N GLN A 148 -9.64 -19.21 -13.62
CA GLN A 148 -9.70 -20.55 -13.05
C GLN A 148 -9.33 -20.65 -11.56
N HIS A 149 -8.97 -19.54 -10.88
CA HIS A 149 -8.57 -19.62 -9.46
C HIS A 149 -9.68 -20.07 -8.50
N MET A 150 -10.92 -20.06 -8.94
CA MET A 150 -12.06 -20.58 -8.19
C MET A 150 -12.45 -22.01 -8.55
N GLU A 151 -11.74 -22.62 -9.51
CA GLU A 151 -11.91 -24.04 -9.78
C GLU A 151 -11.38 -24.90 -8.63
N ARG A 152 -11.93 -26.09 -8.47
CA ARG A 152 -11.55 -27.08 -7.45
C ARG A 152 -11.17 -28.39 -8.09
N TYR A 153 -10.21 -29.09 -7.49
CA TYR A 153 -9.64 -30.33 -8.07
C TYR A 153 -10.68 -31.39 -8.37
N ASP A 154 -11.76 -31.50 -7.59
CA ASP A 154 -12.89 -32.41 -7.77
C ASP A 154 -13.93 -31.92 -8.78
N GLY A 155 -13.79 -30.70 -9.32
CA GLY A 155 -14.73 -30.07 -10.24
C GLY A 155 -15.92 -29.36 -9.58
N SER A 156 -15.93 -29.22 -8.27
CA SER A 156 -16.96 -28.45 -7.54
C SER A 156 -16.81 -26.94 -7.64
N GLY A 157 -15.74 -26.48 -8.30
CA GLY A 157 -15.44 -25.06 -8.49
C GLY A 157 -16.21 -24.41 -9.65
N TYR A 158 -15.85 -23.18 -9.95
CA TYR A 158 -16.42 -22.40 -11.06
C TYR A 158 -15.32 -21.59 -11.75
N PRO A 159 -15.54 -21.05 -12.97
CA PRO A 159 -16.79 -20.98 -13.73
C PRO A 159 -17.11 -22.20 -14.57
N ASN A 160 -16.11 -23.04 -14.89
CA ASN A 160 -16.25 -24.10 -15.90
C ASN A 160 -16.39 -25.51 -15.30
N GLY A 161 -16.25 -25.67 -13.97
CA GLY A 161 -16.25 -26.95 -13.29
C GLY A 161 -15.10 -27.87 -13.74
N LEU A 162 -13.93 -27.27 -13.99
CA LEU A 162 -12.72 -28.01 -14.41
C LEU A 162 -12.25 -28.95 -13.30
N LYS A 163 -11.70 -30.10 -13.70
CA LYS A 163 -11.22 -31.14 -12.78
C LYS A 163 -9.75 -31.47 -12.99
N ASP A 164 -9.12 -31.92 -11.93
CA ASP A 164 -7.79 -32.52 -11.97
C ASP A 164 -6.78 -31.64 -12.76
N LYS A 165 -6.13 -32.29 -13.73
CA LYS A 165 -5.10 -31.69 -14.59
C LYS A 165 -5.64 -30.75 -15.68
N THR A 166 -6.95 -30.57 -15.77
CA THR A 166 -7.54 -29.58 -16.70
C THR A 166 -7.47 -28.16 -16.15
N ILE A 167 -7.28 -28.00 -14.83
CA ILE A 167 -7.06 -26.70 -14.20
C ILE A 167 -5.61 -26.29 -14.41
N SER A 168 -5.38 -25.06 -14.87
CA SER A 168 -4.03 -24.49 -15.03
C SER A 168 -3.22 -24.54 -13.72
N PRO A 169 -1.94 -24.97 -13.76
CA PRO A 169 -1.11 -25.04 -12.56
C PRO A 169 -1.02 -23.72 -11.80
N ILE A 170 -0.89 -22.60 -12.51
CA ILE A 170 -0.83 -21.28 -11.86
C ILE A 170 -2.17 -20.92 -11.20
N ALA A 171 -3.30 -21.27 -11.81
CA ALA A 171 -4.61 -21.02 -11.23
C ALA A 171 -4.85 -21.83 -9.94
N GLN A 172 -4.38 -23.10 -9.90
CA GLN A 172 -4.41 -23.91 -8.67
C GLN A 172 -3.61 -23.27 -7.55
N ILE A 173 -2.40 -22.73 -7.84
CA ILE A 173 -1.55 -22.05 -6.86
C ILE A 173 -2.22 -20.75 -6.37
N VAL A 174 -2.76 -19.93 -7.27
CA VAL A 174 -3.47 -18.69 -6.92
C VAL A 174 -4.72 -18.99 -6.10
N GLY A 175 -5.49 -20.03 -6.46
CA GLY A 175 -6.66 -20.45 -5.71
C GLY A 175 -6.32 -20.88 -4.28
N LEU A 176 -5.23 -21.64 -4.10
CA LEU A 176 -4.73 -22.04 -2.78
C LEU A 176 -4.26 -20.82 -1.96
N ALA A 177 -3.49 -19.91 -2.58
CA ALA A 177 -3.01 -18.69 -1.96
C ALA A 177 -4.16 -17.79 -1.49
N LYS A 178 -5.19 -17.61 -2.33
CA LYS A 178 -6.39 -16.86 -1.98
C LYS A 178 -7.15 -17.47 -0.81
N GLU A 179 -7.31 -18.80 -0.81
CA GLU A 179 -8.01 -19.49 0.27
C GLU A 179 -7.20 -19.44 1.59
N LEU A 180 -5.86 -19.54 1.52
CA LEU A 180 -4.97 -19.31 2.67
C LEU A 180 -5.20 -17.93 3.28
N ASP A 181 -5.15 -16.87 2.46
CA ASP A 181 -5.37 -15.51 2.90
C ASP A 181 -6.76 -15.32 3.53
N ARG A 182 -7.81 -15.86 2.87
CA ARG A 182 -9.18 -15.78 3.35
C ARG A 182 -9.35 -16.47 4.71
N LEU A 183 -8.93 -17.72 4.83
CA LEU A 183 -9.06 -18.49 6.06
C LEU A 183 -8.29 -17.85 7.21
N ALA A 184 -7.06 -17.41 6.97
CA ALA A 184 -6.25 -16.74 7.97
C ALA A 184 -6.82 -15.38 8.40
N SER A 185 -7.52 -14.65 7.49
CA SER A 185 -8.08 -13.33 7.76
C SER A 185 -9.44 -13.37 8.45
N GLU A 186 -10.30 -14.36 8.10
CA GLU A 186 -11.70 -14.41 8.54
C GLU A 186 -11.93 -15.25 9.79
N THR A 187 -11.00 -16.18 10.13
CA THR A 187 -11.19 -17.05 11.30
C THR A 187 -11.14 -16.29 12.62
N LYS A 188 -11.87 -16.80 13.61
CA LYS A 188 -11.83 -16.35 15.01
C LYS A 188 -10.83 -17.14 15.86
N SER A 189 -10.07 -18.07 15.26
CA SER A 189 -9.06 -18.86 15.97
C SER A 189 -8.01 -17.98 16.62
N GLU A 190 -7.48 -18.40 17.76
CA GLU A 190 -6.32 -17.76 18.42
C GLU A 190 -5.04 -17.96 17.61
N THR A 191 -4.98 -19.04 16.82
CA THR A 191 -3.87 -19.37 15.92
C THR A 191 -4.36 -19.37 14.45
N PRO A 192 -4.59 -18.21 13.85
CA PRO A 192 -5.28 -18.12 12.56
C PRO A 192 -4.53 -18.75 11.39
N PHE A 193 -3.20 -18.62 11.36
CA PHE A 193 -2.40 -19.22 10.32
C PHE A 193 -2.42 -20.76 10.38
N GLU A 194 -2.22 -21.30 11.56
CA GLU A 194 -2.28 -22.76 11.77
C GLU A 194 -3.67 -23.32 11.41
N PHE A 195 -4.75 -22.62 11.82
CA PHE A 195 -6.11 -22.95 11.42
C PHE A 195 -6.25 -22.99 9.90
N ALA A 196 -5.75 -21.98 9.20
CA ALA A 196 -5.84 -21.90 7.74
C ALA A 196 -5.06 -23.04 7.05
N ILE A 197 -3.83 -23.33 7.49
CA ILE A 197 -3.01 -24.43 6.96
C ILE A 197 -3.71 -25.78 7.16
N ASN A 198 -4.23 -26.05 8.36
CA ASN A 198 -4.91 -27.31 8.64
C ASN A 198 -6.21 -27.45 7.81
N SER A 199 -6.99 -26.37 7.67
CA SER A 199 -8.19 -26.37 6.83
C SER A 199 -7.87 -26.63 5.34
N LEU A 200 -6.73 -26.13 4.85
CA LEU A 200 -6.28 -26.41 3.49
C LEU A 200 -5.87 -27.89 3.33
N ARG A 201 -5.20 -28.48 4.32
CA ARG A 201 -4.82 -29.89 4.36
C ARG A 201 -6.04 -30.82 4.34
N GLU A 202 -7.13 -30.47 5.03
CA GLU A 202 -8.39 -31.20 5.01
C GLU A 202 -9.02 -31.24 3.60
N GLY A 203 -8.76 -30.26 2.76
CA GLY A 203 -9.21 -30.22 1.38
C GLY A 203 -8.38 -31.07 0.40
N LYS A 204 -7.37 -31.83 0.89
CA LYS A 204 -6.53 -32.70 0.08
C LYS A 204 -7.35 -33.77 -0.64
N GLY A 205 -7.10 -33.94 -1.95
CA GLY A 205 -7.80 -34.92 -2.78
C GLY A 205 -9.21 -34.49 -3.21
N THR A 206 -9.73 -33.39 -2.69
CA THR A 206 -11.03 -32.81 -3.05
C THR A 206 -10.85 -31.42 -3.64
N LYS A 207 -10.70 -30.40 -2.80
CA LYS A 207 -10.46 -29.02 -3.27
C LYS A 207 -9.08 -28.85 -3.91
N TRP A 208 -8.07 -29.56 -3.40
CA TRP A 208 -6.65 -29.41 -3.76
C TRP A 208 -6.03 -30.76 -4.11
N SER A 209 -5.15 -30.77 -5.12
CA SER A 209 -4.37 -31.98 -5.42
C SER A 209 -3.40 -32.31 -4.29
N GLU A 210 -3.05 -33.60 -4.15
CA GLU A 210 -2.03 -34.03 -3.18
C GLU A 210 -0.68 -33.37 -3.43
N GLN A 211 -0.30 -33.17 -4.70
CA GLN A 211 0.93 -32.49 -5.09
C GLN A 211 0.92 -31.02 -4.63
N LEU A 212 -0.23 -30.32 -4.75
CA LEU A 212 -0.34 -28.94 -4.34
C LEU A 212 -0.26 -28.78 -2.81
N ILE A 213 -0.85 -29.70 -2.06
CA ILE A 213 -0.69 -29.72 -0.58
C ILE A 213 0.77 -29.99 -0.20
N SER A 214 1.47 -30.89 -0.92
CA SER A 214 2.92 -31.07 -0.69
C SER A 214 3.75 -29.80 -1.00
N VAL A 215 3.30 -28.96 -1.92
CA VAL A 215 3.92 -27.64 -2.16
C VAL A 215 3.65 -26.71 -0.98
N LEU A 216 2.41 -26.66 -0.48
CA LEU A 216 2.04 -25.86 0.70
C LEU A 216 2.89 -26.24 1.92
N ASP A 217 3.00 -27.55 2.23
CA ASP A 217 3.79 -28.03 3.36
C ASP A 217 5.26 -27.60 3.27
N ALA A 218 5.82 -27.61 2.07
CA ALA A 218 7.21 -27.21 1.86
C ALA A 218 7.41 -25.68 1.84
N ALA A 219 6.34 -24.90 1.63
CA ALA A 219 6.36 -23.43 1.62
C ALA A 219 5.81 -22.83 2.93
N GLU A 220 5.40 -23.65 3.90
CA GLU A 220 4.68 -23.22 5.10
C GLU A 220 5.43 -22.13 5.87
N ALA A 221 6.73 -22.29 6.08
CA ALA A 221 7.55 -21.30 6.79
C ALA A 221 7.56 -19.93 6.09
N GLU A 222 7.69 -19.92 4.76
CA GLU A 222 7.67 -18.70 3.98
C GLU A 222 6.26 -18.07 3.97
N CYS A 223 5.22 -18.89 3.86
CA CYS A 223 3.83 -18.42 4.00
C CYS A 223 3.57 -17.83 5.40
N TYR A 224 4.16 -18.40 6.45
CA TYR A 224 4.07 -17.85 7.80
C TYR A 224 4.77 -16.48 7.93
N ASN A 225 5.92 -16.30 7.29
CA ASN A 225 6.60 -15.01 7.24
C ASN A 225 5.73 -13.95 6.55
N ILE A 226 5.12 -14.31 5.42
CA ILE A 226 4.18 -13.43 4.70
C ILE A 226 2.96 -13.12 5.56
N TYR A 227 2.38 -14.12 6.24
CA TYR A 227 1.29 -13.92 7.19
C TYR A 227 1.65 -12.90 8.27
N ASN A 228 2.82 -13.06 8.91
CA ASN A 228 3.27 -12.14 9.95
C ASN A 228 3.49 -10.72 9.42
N LYS A 229 4.00 -10.60 8.19
CA LYS A 229 4.16 -9.30 7.52
C LYS A 229 2.84 -8.54 7.42
N TYR A 230 1.76 -9.20 7.03
CA TYR A 230 0.51 -8.50 6.68
C TYR A 230 -0.57 -8.56 7.77
N ILE A 231 -0.75 -9.69 8.43
CA ILE A 231 -1.94 -9.93 9.27
C ILE A 231 -1.71 -9.59 10.74
N SER A 232 -0.49 -9.61 11.23
CA SER A 232 -0.19 -9.09 12.57
C SER A 232 -0.59 -7.61 12.70
N TYR A 233 -0.48 -6.85 11.62
CA TYR A 233 -0.87 -5.44 11.57
C TYR A 233 -2.38 -5.23 11.39
N THR A 234 -3.03 -5.97 10.48
CA THR A 234 -4.45 -5.75 10.16
C THR A 234 -5.43 -6.32 11.18
N ARG A 235 -5.04 -7.31 12.00
CA ARG A 235 -5.93 -7.91 13.02
C ARG A 235 -5.92 -7.21 14.34
N THR A 236 -4.78 -6.71 14.75
CA THR A 236 -4.65 -6.07 16.07
C THR A 236 -5.31 -4.69 16.06
N LEU A 237 -5.13 -3.93 14.98
CA LEU A 237 -5.61 -2.56 14.90
C LEU A 237 -7.13 -2.39 14.78
N PRO A 238 -7.86 -3.05 13.85
CA PRO A 238 -9.31 -2.90 13.78
C PRO A 238 -10.03 -3.37 15.04
N LYS A 239 -9.55 -4.46 15.68
CA LYS A 239 -10.10 -4.91 16.96
C LYS A 239 -9.81 -3.91 18.07
N THR A 240 -8.64 -3.30 18.08
CA THR A 240 -8.22 -2.39 19.14
C THR A 240 -8.89 -1.04 19.01
N ILE A 241 -9.04 -0.52 17.78
CA ILE A 241 -9.81 0.71 17.51
C ILE A 241 -11.30 0.46 17.79
N SER A 242 -11.87 -0.66 17.38
CA SER A 242 -13.24 -1.05 17.69
C SER A 242 -13.50 -1.25 19.20
N LEU A 243 -12.51 -1.76 19.96
CA LEU A 243 -12.60 -1.89 21.42
C LEU A 243 -12.55 -0.53 22.12
N VAL A 244 -11.80 0.41 21.58
CA VAL A 244 -11.62 1.73 22.16
C VAL A 244 -12.87 2.60 21.97
N ASP A 245 -13.51 2.57 20.81
CA ASP A 245 -14.60 3.47 20.47
C ASP A 245 -16.01 2.88 20.58
N LYS A 246 -16.13 1.56 20.74
CA LYS A 246 -17.43 0.84 20.70
C LYS A 246 -18.26 1.14 19.44
N LYS A 247 -17.68 1.78 18.42
CA LYS A 247 -18.32 2.09 17.15
C LYS A 247 -17.83 1.10 16.09
N PRO A 248 -18.69 0.25 15.54
CA PRO A 248 -18.31 -0.62 14.43
C PRO A 248 -18.03 0.21 13.18
N GLY A 249 -16.92 -0.07 12.49
CA GLY A 249 -16.64 0.48 11.16
C GLY A 249 -15.68 1.67 11.10
N ARG A 250 -15.05 2.10 12.21
CA ARG A 250 -13.96 3.08 12.12
C ARG A 250 -12.76 2.49 11.41
N LYS A 251 -12.15 3.31 10.56
CA LYS A 251 -10.91 3.03 9.84
C LYS A 251 -9.87 4.06 10.20
N MET A 252 -8.64 3.74 9.93
CA MET A 252 -7.54 4.68 9.94
C MET A 252 -6.71 4.50 8.67
N GLY A 253 -5.97 5.52 8.30
CA GLY A 253 -5.12 5.51 7.13
C GLY A 253 -4.34 6.80 7.00
N LEU A 254 -3.79 7.03 5.82
CA LEU A 254 -3.11 8.27 5.47
C LEU A 254 -3.89 8.98 4.36
N HIS A 255 -4.08 10.28 4.54
CA HIS A 255 -4.38 11.20 3.45
C HIS A 255 -3.11 11.96 3.09
N TYR A 256 -3.02 12.39 1.85
CA TYR A 256 -1.83 13.02 1.30
C TYR A 256 -2.15 14.41 0.76
N ARG A 257 -1.35 15.38 1.14
CA ARG A 257 -1.41 16.74 0.60
C ARG A 257 -0.12 17.02 -0.18
N PRO A 258 -0.21 17.55 -1.40
CA PRO A 258 0.99 17.90 -2.15
C PRO A 258 1.77 19.01 -1.43
N MET A 259 3.08 18.85 -1.36
CA MET A 259 4.03 19.88 -0.94
C MET A 259 4.67 20.45 -2.20
N VAL A 260 4.38 21.71 -2.45
CA VAL A 260 4.77 22.42 -3.67
C VAL A 260 6.07 23.17 -3.42
N SER A 261 7.00 23.06 -4.35
CA SER A 261 8.25 23.84 -4.34
C SER A 261 7.96 25.33 -4.46
N ASP A 262 8.52 26.11 -3.56
CA ASP A 262 8.36 27.56 -3.54
C ASP A 262 9.18 28.25 -4.65
N SER A 263 10.12 27.53 -5.29
CA SER A 263 10.94 28.09 -6.36
C SER A 263 10.34 27.93 -7.77
N ASP A 264 9.65 26.82 -8.05
CA ASP A 264 9.17 26.49 -9.39
C ASP A 264 7.69 26.07 -9.46
N GLY A 265 6.99 26.04 -8.32
CA GLY A 265 5.58 25.67 -8.24
C GLY A 265 5.29 24.20 -8.53
N THR A 266 6.30 23.32 -8.60
CA THR A 266 6.12 21.90 -8.85
C THR A 266 5.92 21.11 -7.55
N VAL A 267 5.16 20.02 -7.61
CA VAL A 267 5.01 19.11 -6.47
C VAL A 267 6.30 18.31 -6.31
N LYS A 268 6.98 18.47 -5.17
CA LYS A 268 8.24 17.77 -4.85
C LYS A 268 8.03 16.57 -3.95
N MET A 269 7.14 16.69 -2.99
CA MET A 269 6.87 15.66 -2.00
C MET A 269 5.42 15.72 -1.53
N TYR A 270 5.05 14.84 -0.60
CA TYR A 270 3.70 14.80 -0.05
C TYR A 270 3.73 14.77 1.48
N GLU A 271 2.85 15.54 2.08
CA GLU A 271 2.58 15.46 3.52
C GLU A 271 1.53 14.37 3.77
N ALA A 272 1.89 13.36 4.53
CA ALA A 272 1.01 12.27 4.93
C ALA A 272 0.38 12.58 6.28
N ILE A 273 -0.92 12.79 6.29
CA ILE A 273 -1.72 13.18 7.44
C ILE A 273 -2.52 11.96 7.90
N PRO A 274 -2.27 11.43 9.10
CA PRO A 274 -3.08 10.36 9.68
C PRO A 274 -4.52 10.82 9.91
N TRP A 275 -5.47 9.96 9.53
CA TRP A 275 -6.88 10.18 9.78
C TRP A 275 -7.51 8.98 10.48
N PHE A 276 -8.54 9.25 11.29
CA PHE A 276 -9.27 8.25 12.07
C PHE A 276 -10.76 8.58 11.98
N GLY A 277 -11.54 7.74 11.30
CA GLY A 277 -12.94 8.08 11.10
C GLY A 277 -13.78 6.97 10.50
N GLY A 278 -15.04 7.25 10.27
CA GLY A 278 -15.97 6.38 9.55
C GLY A 278 -15.69 6.37 8.04
N ILE A 279 -16.11 5.31 7.37
CA ILE A 279 -15.90 5.12 5.92
C ILE A 279 -16.56 6.23 5.07
N LEU A 280 -17.57 6.89 5.61
CA LEU A 280 -18.37 7.90 4.94
C LEU A 280 -18.07 9.33 5.42
N GLU A 281 -17.16 9.49 6.40
CA GLU A 281 -16.78 10.81 6.91
C GLU A 281 -15.84 11.50 5.92
N GLN A 282 -16.03 12.81 5.75
CA GLN A 282 -15.16 13.64 4.92
C GLN A 282 -13.79 13.82 5.62
N PRO A 283 -12.70 14.11 4.89
CA PRO A 283 -11.37 14.28 5.48
C PRO A 283 -11.29 15.34 6.60
N ASP A 284 -12.09 16.40 6.51
CA ASP A 284 -12.19 17.49 7.48
C ASP A 284 -13.08 17.17 8.71
N GLU A 285 -13.83 16.07 8.67
CA GLU A 285 -14.65 15.57 9.78
C GLU A 285 -13.95 14.47 10.59
N THR A 286 -12.74 14.07 10.20
CA THR A 286 -12.00 12.99 10.85
C THR A 286 -11.16 13.49 12.02
N GLU A 287 -10.99 12.64 13.04
CA GLU A 287 -10.11 12.92 14.16
C GLU A 287 -8.64 12.83 13.73
N THR A 288 -7.82 13.72 14.26
CA THR A 288 -6.38 13.77 13.99
C THR A 288 -5.59 12.90 14.97
N LEU A 289 -4.29 12.75 14.71
CA LEU A 289 -3.37 12.06 15.59
C LEU A 289 -3.30 12.73 16.98
N ASP A 290 -3.36 14.07 17.02
CA ASP A 290 -3.29 14.84 18.26
C ASP A 290 -4.57 14.71 19.08
N ASP A 291 -5.75 14.66 18.44
CA ASP A 291 -7.03 14.48 19.11
C ASP A 291 -7.10 13.13 19.85
N LEU A 292 -6.49 12.09 19.29
CA LEU A 292 -6.52 10.73 19.84
C LEU A 292 -5.28 10.34 20.65
N ARG A 293 -4.27 11.21 20.72
CA ARG A 293 -2.98 10.90 21.35
C ARG A 293 -3.09 10.41 22.79
N ASP A 294 -3.88 11.07 23.62
CA ASP A 294 -4.06 10.67 25.03
C ASP A 294 -4.78 9.33 25.17
N LEU A 295 -5.68 9.04 24.24
CA LEU A 295 -6.34 7.74 24.18
C LEU A 295 -5.33 6.64 23.83
N PHE A 296 -4.49 6.86 22.81
CA PHE A 296 -3.47 5.90 22.40
C PHE A 296 -2.44 5.62 23.49
N LYS A 297 -2.05 6.63 24.27
CA LYS A 297 -1.19 6.48 25.46
C LYS A 297 -1.81 5.56 26.50
N ARG A 298 -3.06 5.86 26.87
CA ARG A 298 -3.78 5.09 27.92
C ARG A 298 -4.07 3.65 27.53
N THR A 299 -4.17 3.37 26.23
CA THR A 299 -4.50 2.06 25.68
C THR A 299 -3.29 1.29 25.13
N SER A 300 -2.07 1.81 25.29
CA SER A 300 -0.83 1.23 24.77
C SER A 300 -0.83 1.05 23.23
N LEU A 301 -1.54 1.93 22.51
CA LEU A 301 -1.68 1.89 21.06
C LEU A 301 -0.65 2.74 20.31
N VAL A 302 0.17 3.52 20.98
CA VAL A 302 1.19 4.37 20.36
C VAL A 302 2.08 3.56 19.40
N GLU A 303 2.63 2.46 19.88
CA GLU A 303 3.52 1.63 19.08
C GLU A 303 2.81 0.99 17.88
N PRO A 304 1.71 0.24 18.04
CA PRO A 304 1.03 -0.38 16.89
C PRO A 304 0.56 0.62 15.83
N ILE A 305 0.03 1.76 16.24
CA ILE A 305 -0.44 2.80 15.32
C ILE A 305 0.72 3.44 14.58
N SER A 306 1.81 3.79 15.27
CA SER A 306 3.00 4.35 14.63
C SER A 306 3.56 3.41 13.55
N TRP A 307 3.60 2.11 13.82
CA TRP A 307 4.06 1.11 12.85
C TRP A 307 3.12 0.96 11.66
N TYR A 308 1.81 1.00 11.90
CA TYR A 308 0.84 0.98 10.81
C TYR A 308 1.04 2.17 9.88
N LEU A 309 1.15 3.39 10.42
CA LEU A 309 1.34 4.60 9.63
C LEU A 309 2.68 4.59 8.85
N LEU A 310 3.75 4.10 9.47
CA LEU A 310 5.04 3.90 8.79
C LEU A 310 4.94 2.91 7.64
N TYR A 311 4.24 1.80 7.85
CA TYR A 311 4.03 0.80 6.81
C TYR A 311 3.23 1.38 5.63
N GLU A 312 2.12 2.07 5.90
CA GLU A 312 1.30 2.72 4.87
C GLU A 312 2.12 3.75 4.06
N ALA A 313 2.89 4.62 4.74
CA ALA A 313 3.72 5.61 4.06
C ALA A 313 4.80 4.97 3.17
N THR A 314 5.44 3.90 3.65
CA THR A 314 6.45 3.18 2.85
C THR A 314 5.84 2.38 1.72
N ASP A 315 4.63 1.83 1.89
CA ASP A 315 3.90 1.16 0.82
C ASP A 315 3.52 2.14 -0.29
N THR A 316 3.06 3.33 0.08
CA THR A 316 2.80 4.42 -0.88
C THR A 316 4.06 4.82 -1.64
N LEU A 317 5.22 4.98 -0.97
CA LEU A 317 6.50 5.24 -1.65
C LEU A 317 6.88 4.12 -2.62
N LEU A 318 6.68 2.86 -2.22
CA LEU A 318 6.94 1.70 -3.09
C LEU A 318 6.01 1.71 -4.31
N ARG A 319 4.75 2.06 -4.11
CA ARG A 319 3.76 2.17 -5.17
C ARG A 319 4.10 3.31 -6.14
N MET A 320 4.48 4.49 -5.63
CA MET A 320 4.96 5.60 -6.46
C MET A 320 6.17 5.19 -7.29
N LYS A 321 7.16 4.53 -6.68
CA LYS A 321 8.33 4.00 -7.38
C LYS A 321 7.95 3.02 -8.50
N ASN A 322 7.00 2.11 -8.25
CA ASN A 322 6.53 1.15 -9.24
C ASN A 322 5.75 1.82 -10.39
N CYS A 323 5.06 2.91 -10.11
CA CYS A 323 4.39 3.76 -11.10
C CYS A 323 5.33 4.76 -11.78
N LYS A 324 6.62 4.80 -11.40
CA LYS A 324 7.65 5.75 -11.89
C LYS A 324 7.34 7.21 -11.59
N ILE A 325 6.61 7.47 -10.52
CA ILE A 325 6.31 8.82 -10.06
C ILE A 325 7.56 9.36 -9.34
N GLU A 326 8.10 10.46 -9.85
CA GLU A 326 9.21 11.17 -9.22
C GLU A 326 8.73 11.93 -7.98
N THR A 327 9.40 11.71 -6.85
CA THR A 327 9.15 12.44 -5.60
C THR A 327 10.42 12.53 -4.77
N GLU A 328 10.59 13.62 -4.04
CA GLU A 328 11.64 13.75 -3.04
C GLU A 328 11.30 12.97 -1.75
N GLY A 329 10.01 12.69 -1.51
CA GLY A 329 9.60 11.84 -0.40
C GLY A 329 8.19 12.07 0.13
N ILE A 330 7.95 11.46 1.28
CA ILE A 330 6.73 11.62 2.07
C ILE A 330 7.11 12.13 3.47
N LEU A 331 6.47 13.20 3.91
CA LEU A 331 6.55 13.73 5.27
C LEU A 331 5.42 13.13 6.11
N LEU A 332 5.75 12.24 7.04
CA LEU A 332 4.79 11.56 7.92
C LEU A 332 4.78 12.18 9.31
N HIS A 333 3.60 12.50 9.81
CA HIS A 333 3.41 12.97 11.19
C HIS A 333 3.51 11.81 12.17
N MET A 334 4.38 11.95 13.18
CA MET A 334 4.63 10.93 14.19
C MET A 334 4.30 11.42 15.60
N MET A 335 3.77 10.49 16.42
CA MET A 335 3.56 10.78 17.84
C MET A 335 4.90 10.95 18.58
N PRO A 336 5.02 11.94 19.49
CA PRO A 336 6.23 12.15 20.27
C PRO A 336 6.73 10.92 21.03
N GLU A 337 5.83 10.10 21.51
CA GLU A 337 6.10 8.90 22.29
C GLU A 337 6.84 7.83 21.48
N PHE A 338 6.70 7.83 20.15
CA PHE A 338 7.40 6.90 19.26
C PHE A 338 8.92 6.96 19.45
N TYR A 339 9.48 8.16 19.63
CA TYR A 339 10.90 8.38 19.76
C TYR A 339 11.51 7.91 21.11
N SER A 340 10.67 7.50 22.06
CA SER A 340 11.08 6.95 23.36
C SER A 340 11.13 5.42 23.40
N LEU A 341 10.76 4.73 22.33
CA LEU A 341 10.66 3.27 22.26
C LEU A 341 11.98 2.65 21.77
N ASP A 342 12.72 1.98 22.65
CA ASP A 342 14.09 1.46 22.40
C ASP A 342 14.15 0.30 21.38
N THR A 343 13.08 -0.48 21.28
CA THR A 343 13.03 -1.69 20.42
C THR A 343 12.80 -1.40 18.94
N GLN A 344 12.57 -0.14 18.57
CA GLN A 344 12.02 0.22 17.26
C GLN A 344 13.05 0.20 16.13
N LEU A 345 14.33 0.45 16.40
CA LEU A 345 15.33 0.58 15.34
C LEU A 345 15.55 -0.71 14.55
N GLN A 346 15.48 -1.87 15.19
CA GLN A 346 15.60 -3.15 14.49
C GLN A 346 14.38 -3.39 13.59
N LYS A 347 13.18 -3.13 14.10
CA LYS A 347 11.94 -3.19 13.31
C LYS A 347 11.98 -2.20 12.14
N PHE A 348 12.57 -1.02 12.35
CA PHE A 348 12.71 -0.02 11.31
C PHE A 348 13.61 -0.51 10.17
N ASN A 349 14.75 -1.12 10.49
CA ASN A 349 15.61 -1.71 9.48
C ASN A 349 14.92 -2.86 8.74
N GLN A 350 14.13 -3.67 9.45
CA GLN A 350 13.34 -4.74 8.82
C GLN A 350 12.29 -4.19 7.86
N LEU A 351 11.61 -3.09 8.21
CA LEU A 351 10.64 -2.43 7.33
C LEU A 351 11.23 -2.13 5.95
N PHE A 352 12.46 -1.60 5.88
CA PHE A 352 13.11 -1.26 4.60
C PHE A 352 13.73 -2.47 3.87
N ILE A 353 13.89 -3.60 4.55
CA ILE A 353 14.18 -4.89 3.90
C ILE A 353 12.92 -5.42 3.23
N ASP A 354 11.79 -5.34 3.93
CA ASP A 354 10.50 -5.84 3.46
C ASP A 354 9.90 -4.93 2.38
N GLN A 355 10.12 -3.63 2.52
CA GLN A 355 9.67 -2.57 1.61
C GLN A 355 10.91 -1.90 0.98
N PRO A 356 11.35 -2.29 -0.23
CA PRO A 356 12.59 -1.81 -0.84
C PRO A 356 12.45 -0.39 -1.41
N VAL A 357 12.19 0.56 -0.53
CA VAL A 357 12.16 2.00 -0.81
C VAL A 357 13.41 2.69 -0.27
N ASP A 358 13.72 3.85 -0.81
CA ASP A 358 14.81 4.68 -0.34
C ASP A 358 14.44 5.31 1.01
N LYS A 359 15.23 5.05 2.03
CA LYS A 359 15.02 5.59 3.39
C LYS A 359 15.04 7.12 3.41
N GLU A 360 15.85 7.73 2.57
CA GLU A 360 16.00 9.18 2.49
C GLU A 360 14.74 9.87 1.94
N LYS A 361 13.81 9.11 1.35
CA LYS A 361 12.50 9.59 0.91
C LYS A 361 11.44 9.57 2.02
N LEU A 362 11.76 9.06 3.20
CA LEU A 362 10.88 9.10 4.36
C LEU A 362 11.32 10.19 5.33
N PHE A 363 10.46 11.18 5.50
CA PHE A 363 10.63 12.28 6.45
C PHE A 363 9.67 12.07 7.62
N LEU A 364 10.16 12.15 8.85
CA LEU A 364 9.34 11.99 10.05
C LEU A 364 9.34 13.30 10.87
N THR A 365 8.17 13.79 11.22
CA THR A 365 8.07 14.95 12.09
C THR A 365 8.48 14.62 13.52
N ILE A 366 9.23 15.50 14.15
CA ILE A 366 9.53 15.49 15.57
C ILE A 366 9.21 16.86 16.15
N SER A 367 8.39 16.94 17.20
CA SER A 367 8.02 18.22 17.78
C SER A 367 9.17 18.83 18.59
N VAL A 368 9.19 20.16 18.65
CA VAL A 368 10.11 20.93 19.52
C VAL A 368 10.07 20.44 20.95
N ASP A 369 8.88 20.19 21.50
CA ASP A 369 8.71 19.70 22.87
C ASP A 369 9.31 18.32 23.09
N THR A 370 9.26 17.46 22.08
CA THR A 370 9.90 16.12 22.15
C THR A 370 11.41 16.26 22.34
N VAL A 371 12.06 17.15 21.60
CA VAL A 371 13.50 17.36 21.70
C VAL A 371 13.87 18.08 23.00
N LYS A 372 13.14 19.15 23.38
CA LYS A 372 13.36 19.90 24.62
C LYS A 372 13.26 19.06 25.88
N ASN A 373 12.27 18.16 25.92
CA ASN A 373 11.99 17.33 27.11
C ASN A 373 12.69 15.96 27.04
N ALA A 374 13.46 15.68 25.99
CA ALA A 374 14.13 14.41 25.84
C ALA A 374 15.24 14.21 26.86
N ASN A 375 15.28 13.04 27.48
CA ASN A 375 16.42 12.61 28.26
C ASN A 375 17.59 12.15 27.34
N LYS A 376 18.77 11.92 27.91
CA LYS A 376 19.95 11.50 27.15
C LYS A 376 19.74 10.22 26.34
N THR A 377 18.93 9.29 26.82
CA THR A 377 18.63 8.05 26.09
C THR A 377 17.75 8.33 24.88
N THR A 378 16.70 9.15 25.04
CA THR A 378 15.82 9.56 23.94
C THR A 378 16.60 10.35 22.89
N LEU A 379 17.47 11.29 23.25
CA LEU A 379 18.31 12.02 22.29
C LEU A 379 19.23 11.06 21.50
N LYS A 380 19.81 10.05 22.16
CA LYS A 380 20.59 9.03 21.45
C LYS A 380 19.75 8.21 20.47
N LEU A 381 18.50 7.90 20.80
CA LEU A 381 17.58 7.21 19.91
C LEU A 381 17.23 8.09 18.70
N ILE A 382 16.89 9.35 18.92
CA ILE A 382 16.61 10.32 17.85
C ILE A 382 17.79 10.40 16.88
N ASN A 383 19.01 10.59 17.40
CA ASN A 383 20.23 10.62 16.58
C ASN A 383 20.45 9.29 15.80
N ARG A 384 20.10 8.15 16.39
CA ARG A 384 20.17 6.87 15.69
C ARG A 384 19.23 6.78 14.50
N TYR A 385 18.01 7.33 14.58
CA TYR A 385 17.10 7.37 13.44
C TYR A 385 17.73 8.18 12.29
N ALA A 386 18.23 9.39 12.58
CA ALA A 386 18.86 10.24 11.57
C ALA A 386 20.09 9.53 10.92
N ARG A 387 20.97 8.93 11.71
CA ARG A 387 22.15 8.18 11.22
C ARG A 387 21.81 6.92 10.42
N ASN A 388 20.59 6.41 10.54
CA ASN A 388 20.11 5.29 9.71
C ASN A 388 19.46 5.76 8.39
N GLY A 389 19.60 7.03 8.02
CA GLY A 389 19.16 7.59 6.75
C GLY A 389 17.74 8.13 6.75
N ILE A 390 17.11 8.30 7.94
CA ILE A 390 15.78 8.86 8.04
C ILE A 390 15.90 10.37 8.25
N ARG A 391 15.17 11.14 7.45
CA ARG A 391 15.14 12.58 7.58
C ARG A 391 14.15 13.00 8.65
N LEU A 392 14.67 13.57 9.75
CA LEU A 392 13.84 14.13 10.81
C LEU A 392 13.54 15.60 10.52
N VAL A 393 12.27 15.98 10.66
CA VAL A 393 11.78 17.35 10.45
C VAL A 393 11.31 17.89 11.80
N LEU A 394 12.03 18.88 12.32
CA LEU A 394 11.65 19.57 13.56
C LEU A 394 10.43 20.44 13.31
N ASP A 395 9.28 20.03 13.84
CA ASP A 395 8.00 20.71 13.62
C ASP A 395 7.64 21.69 14.74
N GLY A 396 7.11 22.84 14.35
CA GLY A 396 6.65 23.88 15.26
C GLY A 396 7.77 24.75 15.85
N TYR A 397 8.89 24.87 15.14
CA TYR A 397 10.07 25.62 15.64
C TYR A 397 9.85 27.12 15.65
N ARG A 398 10.28 27.74 16.75
CA ARG A 398 10.46 29.21 16.88
C ARG A 398 11.93 29.51 17.16
N PRO A 399 12.48 30.63 16.65
CA PRO A 399 13.87 31.03 16.95
C PRO A 399 14.16 31.05 18.46
N GLY A 400 15.21 30.34 18.87
CA GLY A 400 15.58 30.21 20.28
C GLY A 400 14.93 29.04 21.04
N ASP A 401 14.06 28.30 20.43
CA ASP A 401 13.42 27.11 21.05
C ASP A 401 14.42 26.02 21.41
N ILE A 402 15.36 25.75 20.52
CA ILE A 402 16.40 24.73 20.67
C ILE A 402 17.71 25.29 20.16
N ASP A 403 18.81 24.95 20.84
CA ASP A 403 20.15 25.29 20.41
C ASP A 403 20.45 24.61 19.05
N LEU A 404 20.96 25.40 18.11
CA LEU A 404 21.30 24.94 16.77
C LEU A 404 22.42 23.90 16.77
N ASP A 405 23.33 23.97 17.73
CA ASP A 405 24.41 22.99 17.86
C ASP A 405 23.85 21.63 18.29
N LEU A 406 22.82 21.61 19.14
CA LEU A 406 22.08 20.38 19.46
C LEU A 406 21.38 19.80 18.24
N LEU A 407 20.76 20.62 17.39
CA LEU A 407 20.14 20.14 16.15
C LEU A 407 21.16 19.50 15.20
N ARG A 408 22.34 20.11 15.08
CA ARG A 408 23.45 19.55 14.30
C ARG A 408 23.96 18.23 14.89
N GLU A 409 24.12 18.14 16.21
CA GLU A 409 24.50 16.91 16.91
C GLU A 409 23.50 15.79 16.66
N LEU A 410 22.22 16.11 16.61
CA LEU A 410 21.13 15.17 16.34
C LEU A 410 20.95 14.86 14.85
N GLU A 411 21.71 15.53 13.96
CA GLU A 411 21.55 15.46 12.50
C GLU A 411 20.14 15.88 12.00
N ILE A 412 19.47 16.76 12.76
CA ILE A 412 18.20 17.36 12.36
C ILE A 412 18.50 18.62 11.57
N THR A 413 18.41 18.51 10.24
CA THR A 413 18.68 19.62 9.31
C THR A 413 17.43 20.19 8.65
N CYS A 414 16.28 19.55 8.83
CA CYS A 414 15.01 19.97 8.28
C CYS A 414 14.17 20.64 9.38
N ILE A 415 13.68 21.85 9.13
CA ILE A 415 12.91 22.65 10.08
C ILE A 415 11.57 23.05 9.45
N ARG A 416 10.53 22.94 10.22
CA ARG A 416 9.17 23.39 9.90
C ARG A 416 8.76 24.40 10.95
N PRO A 417 8.84 25.72 10.65
CA PRO A 417 8.54 26.76 11.64
C PRO A 417 7.07 26.72 12.06
N HIS A 418 6.82 27.24 13.25
CA HIS A 418 5.46 27.41 13.73
C HIS A 418 4.75 28.53 12.93
N PRO A 419 3.49 28.35 12.46
CA PRO A 419 2.81 29.32 11.62
C PRO A 419 2.65 30.73 12.22
N ASP A 420 2.62 30.87 13.55
CA ASP A 420 2.57 32.18 14.20
C ASP A 420 3.85 33.00 14.00
N THR A 421 4.91 32.42 13.46
CA THR A 421 6.14 33.11 13.10
C THR A 421 6.14 33.64 11.66
N TYR A 422 5.12 33.28 10.88
CA TYR A 422 5.01 33.75 9.50
C TYR A 422 4.68 35.22 9.41
N LEU A 423 4.93 35.81 8.26
CA LEU A 423 4.75 37.24 7.99
C LEU A 423 5.61 38.16 8.86
N ASN A 424 6.62 37.63 9.56
CA ASN A 424 7.55 38.34 10.39
C ASN A 424 8.89 38.56 9.67
N GLY A 425 9.32 39.81 9.54
CA GLY A 425 10.57 40.14 8.84
C GLY A 425 11.83 39.61 9.54
N ASP A 426 11.83 39.54 10.86
CA ASP A 426 12.96 38.98 11.63
C ASP A 426 13.08 37.46 11.37
N MET A 427 11.94 36.78 11.20
CA MET A 427 11.91 35.35 10.85
C MET A 427 12.45 35.10 9.43
N ALA A 428 12.16 35.98 8.47
CA ALA A 428 12.70 35.85 7.11
C ALA A 428 14.25 35.97 7.12
N GLY A 429 14.81 36.92 7.85
CA GLY A 429 16.25 37.03 8.03
C GLY A 429 16.89 35.83 8.72
N PHE A 430 16.22 35.27 9.72
CA PHE A 430 16.64 34.06 10.41
C PHE A 430 16.68 32.88 9.44
N ILE A 431 15.61 32.63 8.67
CA ILE A 431 15.52 31.52 7.68
C ILE A 431 16.67 31.62 6.67
N HIS A 432 16.90 32.82 6.11
CA HIS A 432 17.97 33.03 5.14
C HIS A 432 19.36 32.71 5.74
N SER A 433 19.61 33.16 6.97
CA SER A 433 20.86 32.84 7.69
C SER A 433 21.03 31.35 7.94
N MET A 434 19.98 30.67 8.34
CA MET A 434 19.99 29.24 8.63
C MET A 434 20.19 28.37 7.38
N LYS A 435 19.58 28.76 6.28
CA LYS A 435 19.78 28.07 4.97
C LYS A 435 21.24 28.14 4.54
N ALA A 436 21.91 29.27 4.74
CA ALA A 436 23.35 29.43 4.47
C ALA A 436 24.21 28.46 5.29
N THR A 437 23.72 27.95 6.41
CA THR A 437 24.41 26.95 7.26
C THR A 437 23.95 25.53 7.05
N GLY A 438 23.18 25.25 5.99
CA GLY A 438 22.79 23.89 5.56
C GLY A 438 21.44 23.39 6.10
N PHE A 439 20.63 24.27 6.73
CA PHE A 439 19.27 23.88 7.12
C PHE A 439 18.28 24.02 5.94
N THR A 440 17.32 23.12 5.92
CA THR A 440 16.23 23.06 4.95
C THR A 440 14.92 23.45 5.64
N PHE A 441 14.09 24.25 4.98
CA PHE A 441 12.83 24.71 5.56
C PHE A 441 11.63 24.21 4.78
N PHE A 442 10.63 23.70 5.50
CA PHE A 442 9.33 23.29 4.98
C PHE A 442 8.22 24.19 5.54
N GLY A 443 7.34 24.70 4.69
CA GLY A 443 6.17 25.46 5.09
C GLY A 443 4.99 24.55 5.43
N LYS A 444 4.11 25.02 6.31
CA LYS A 444 2.82 24.41 6.60
C LYS A 444 1.73 25.48 6.69
N ASP A 445 0.48 25.03 6.63
CA ASP A 445 -0.69 25.90 6.76
C ASP A 445 -0.66 27.06 5.74
N ALA A 446 -0.17 26.77 4.51
CA ALA A 446 -0.26 27.69 3.37
C ALA A 446 -1.71 27.75 2.87
N ASP A 447 -2.60 28.29 3.72
CA ASP A 447 -4.06 28.25 3.52
C ASP A 447 -4.60 29.55 2.92
N ASP A 448 -3.80 30.60 2.91
CA ASP A 448 -4.12 31.86 2.26
C ASP A 448 -2.95 32.38 1.37
N ALA A 449 -3.28 33.31 0.48
CA ALA A 449 -2.35 33.82 -0.51
C ALA A 449 -1.18 34.62 0.09
N ASP A 450 -1.38 35.30 1.20
CA ASP A 450 -0.34 36.13 1.84
C ASP A 450 0.69 35.22 2.52
N VAL A 451 0.23 34.18 3.20
CA VAL A 451 1.13 33.17 3.80
C VAL A 451 1.92 32.45 2.71
N LEU A 452 1.27 31.99 1.63
CA LEU A 452 1.96 31.32 0.53
C LEU A 452 2.99 32.27 -0.12
N ALA A 453 2.63 33.53 -0.39
CA ALA A 453 3.55 34.51 -0.97
C ALA A 453 4.76 34.77 -0.05
N TRP A 454 4.55 34.79 1.26
CA TRP A 454 5.63 34.96 2.23
C TRP A 454 6.56 33.74 2.27
N LEU A 455 6.02 32.52 2.26
CA LEU A 455 6.80 31.26 2.21
C LEU A 455 7.68 31.23 0.94
N VAL A 456 7.11 31.61 -0.20
CA VAL A 456 7.83 31.75 -1.48
C VAL A 456 8.93 32.80 -1.39
N ALA A 457 8.63 33.98 -0.82
CA ALA A 457 9.62 35.04 -0.67
C ALA A 457 10.77 34.69 0.27
N CYS A 458 10.54 33.83 1.27
CA CYS A 458 11.56 33.26 2.14
C CYS A 458 12.28 32.05 1.53
N GLU A 459 11.91 31.67 0.31
CA GLU A 459 12.51 30.55 -0.43
C GLU A 459 12.47 29.22 0.34
N PHE A 460 11.33 28.83 0.90
CA PHE A 460 11.19 27.52 1.50
C PHE A 460 11.42 26.45 0.43
N ASN A 461 11.86 25.26 0.83
CA ASN A 461 12.10 24.16 -0.12
C ASN A 461 10.79 23.66 -0.73
N CYS A 462 9.79 23.47 0.10
CA CYS A 462 8.42 23.26 -0.30
C CYS A 462 7.46 23.54 0.85
N SER A 463 6.21 23.82 0.51
CA SER A 463 5.15 24.18 1.45
C SER A 463 3.88 23.37 1.20
N SER A 464 3.12 23.12 2.25
CA SER A 464 1.80 22.45 2.21
C SER A 464 0.72 23.31 2.84
N GLY A 465 -0.50 23.21 2.33
CA GLY A 465 -1.68 23.91 2.77
C GLY A 465 -2.80 23.75 1.74
N THR A 466 -3.96 24.35 2.00
CA THR A 466 -5.10 24.30 1.07
C THR A 466 -4.80 25.00 -0.27
N MET A 467 -3.90 25.98 -0.26
CA MET A 467 -3.44 26.65 -1.48
C MET A 467 -2.49 25.82 -2.34
N THR A 468 -1.86 24.77 -1.78
CA THR A 468 -0.94 23.90 -2.53
C THR A 468 -1.65 22.70 -3.14
N GLY A 469 -2.82 22.35 -2.66
CA GLY A 469 -3.66 21.27 -3.19
C GLY A 469 -4.59 20.63 -2.18
N SER A 470 -5.54 19.87 -2.70
CA SER A 470 -6.51 19.15 -1.90
C SER A 470 -5.87 17.97 -1.16
N LEU A 471 -6.48 17.60 -0.05
CA LEU A 471 -6.17 16.37 0.66
C LEU A 471 -6.81 15.19 -0.09
N VAL A 472 -6.01 14.18 -0.43
CA VAL A 472 -6.44 13.01 -1.21
C VAL A 472 -6.01 11.72 -0.52
N ASP A 473 -6.70 10.62 -0.81
CA ASP A 473 -6.22 9.28 -0.44
C ASP A 473 -5.04 8.83 -1.33
N GLU A 474 -4.48 7.67 -1.06
CA GLU A 474 -3.35 7.13 -1.83
C GLU A 474 -3.67 6.98 -3.32
N ASP A 475 -4.88 6.55 -3.66
CA ASP A 475 -5.28 6.38 -5.05
C ASP A 475 -5.37 7.73 -5.78
N GLY A 476 -5.92 8.74 -5.11
CA GLY A 476 -5.95 10.12 -5.61
C GLY A 476 -4.55 10.69 -5.81
N LEU A 477 -3.63 10.45 -4.86
CA LEU A 477 -2.23 10.85 -5.00
C LEU A 477 -1.58 10.25 -6.25
N ILE A 478 -1.72 8.95 -6.46
CA ILE A 478 -1.14 8.26 -7.62
C ILE A 478 -1.77 8.79 -8.92
N TYR A 479 -3.09 8.95 -8.95
CA TYR A 479 -3.80 9.48 -10.11
C TYR A 479 -3.34 10.90 -10.47
N ASP A 480 -3.33 11.82 -9.50
CA ASP A 480 -2.95 13.22 -9.72
C ASP A 480 -1.49 13.35 -10.19
N SER A 481 -0.60 12.51 -9.65
CA SER A 481 0.81 12.50 -10.04
C SER A 481 0.97 12.06 -11.49
N LEU A 482 0.31 10.97 -11.90
CA LEU A 482 0.36 10.49 -13.28
C LEU A 482 -0.29 11.46 -14.28
N ALA A 483 -1.37 12.14 -13.88
CA ALA A 483 -2.03 13.15 -14.70
C ALA A 483 -1.14 14.38 -14.93
N ARG A 484 -0.36 14.80 -13.91
CA ARG A 484 0.61 15.90 -14.06
C ARG A 484 1.75 15.55 -15.02
N GLU A 485 2.33 14.36 -14.91
CA GLU A 485 3.40 13.92 -15.82
C GLU A 485 2.93 13.82 -17.27
N SER A 486 1.67 13.46 -17.51
CA SER A 486 1.10 13.39 -18.86
C SER A 486 0.85 14.75 -19.50
N ASN A 487 0.74 15.84 -18.73
CA ASN A 487 0.51 17.20 -19.21
C ASN A 487 1.81 18.00 -19.45
N VAL A 488 2.96 17.46 -19.06
CA VAL A 488 4.30 18.09 -19.24
C VAL A 488 5.03 17.53 -20.46
N GLY A 489 4.41 16.60 -21.24
CA GLY A 489 4.99 15.94 -22.43
C GLY A 489 4.57 16.55 -23.78
#